data_b866130fa94008f694bf430045453fb4
#
_entry.id   b866130fa94008f694bf430045453fb4
#
_cell.length_a   1.000
_cell.length_b   1.000
_cell.length_c   1.000
_cell.angle_alpha   90.00
_cell.angle_beta   90.00
_cell.angle_gamma   90.00
#
_symmetry.space_group_name_H-M   'P 1'
#
loop_
_entity.id
_entity.type
_entity.pdbx_description
1 polymer ?
#
loop_
_entity_poly.entity_id
_entity_poly.type
_entity_poly.pdbx_seq_one_letter_code
_entity_poly.pdbx_strand_id
1 'polypeptide(L)'
;RYSESLKTFGHVLKSKKEQLAVSIFVLVIVLLFVSTVMYFVEHEAQPKAFASIPDAMWWGVVTMGTVGYGDVVPITALGKFVGGVVIILAIGFFALPVGVIFSGFLEQAQKKKRVCPRCGKRFE
;
A
#
# COMPACT_ATOMS: atom_id res chain seq x y z
N ARG A 1 -27.30 5.44 -11.90
CA ARG A 1 -26.72 4.65 -10.78
C ARG A 1 -25.21 4.54 -10.86
N TYR A 2 -24.63 4.29 -12.03
CA TYR A 2 -23.15 4.19 -12.22
C TYR A 2 -22.44 5.51 -11.95
N SER A 3 -23.00 6.62 -12.39
CA SER A 3 -22.41 7.96 -12.22
C SER A 3 -22.36 8.42 -10.75
N GLU A 4 -23.31 7.99 -9.91
CA GLU A 4 -23.28 8.31 -8.47
C GLU A 4 -22.16 7.58 -7.72
N SER A 5 -21.88 6.32 -8.07
CA SER A 5 -20.81 5.54 -7.47
C SER A 5 -19.43 6.14 -7.81
N LEU A 6 -19.24 6.55 -9.07
CA LEU A 6 -18.01 7.22 -9.51
C LEU A 6 -17.81 8.58 -8.84
N LYS A 7 -18.88 9.37 -8.68
CA LYS A 7 -18.83 10.65 -7.94
C LYS A 7 -18.49 10.43 -6.47
N THR A 8 -19.06 9.40 -5.84
CA THR A 8 -18.75 9.04 -4.44
C THR A 8 -17.28 8.64 -4.29
N PHE A 9 -16.75 7.83 -5.20
CA PHE A 9 -15.35 7.43 -5.21
C PHE A 9 -14.41 8.64 -5.35
N GLY A 10 -14.67 9.53 -6.32
CA GLY A 10 -13.90 10.76 -6.50
C GLY A 10 -13.97 11.69 -5.28
N HIS A 11 -15.13 11.77 -4.63
CA HIS A 11 -15.30 12.58 -3.42
C HIS A 11 -14.51 12.00 -2.23
N VAL A 12 -14.51 10.68 -2.03
CA VAL A 12 -13.71 10.00 -1.00
C VAL A 12 -12.22 10.26 -1.22
N LEU A 13 -11.72 10.06 -2.44
CA LEU A 13 -10.31 10.32 -2.77
C LEU A 13 -9.94 11.77 -2.49
N LYS A 14 -10.78 12.72 -2.89
CA LYS A 14 -10.53 14.15 -2.67
C LYS A 14 -10.58 14.52 -1.18
N SER A 15 -11.50 13.95 -0.41
CA SER A 15 -11.62 14.21 1.04
C SER A 15 -10.49 13.61 1.87
N LYS A 16 -9.90 12.50 1.42
CA LYS A 16 -8.83 11.77 2.12
C LYS A 16 -7.44 11.94 1.48
N LYS A 17 -7.29 12.87 0.52
CA LYS A 17 -6.06 13.06 -0.27
C LYS A 17 -4.80 13.23 0.59
N GLU A 18 -4.89 13.99 1.69
CA GLU A 18 -3.75 14.23 2.58
C GLU A 18 -3.32 12.97 3.32
N GLN A 19 -4.28 12.20 3.85
CA GLN A 19 -4.01 10.93 4.52
C GLN A 19 -3.44 9.89 3.54
N LEU A 20 -3.98 9.85 2.30
CA LEU A 20 -3.46 9.00 1.23
C LEU A 20 -2.04 9.41 0.84
N ALA A 21 -1.77 10.70 0.67
CA ALA A 21 -0.44 11.20 0.33
C ALA A 21 0.59 10.79 1.40
N VAL A 22 0.25 10.95 2.69
CA VAL A 22 1.13 10.54 3.79
C VAL A 22 1.37 9.03 3.79
N SER A 23 0.33 8.21 3.61
CA SER A 23 0.47 6.75 3.62
C SER A 23 1.28 6.25 2.42
N ILE A 24 1.11 6.83 1.24
CA ILE A 24 1.92 6.52 0.05
C ILE A 24 3.38 6.96 0.27
N PHE A 25 3.60 8.14 0.84
CA PHE A 25 4.95 8.62 1.14
C PHE A 25 5.69 7.68 2.10
N VAL A 26 5.02 7.21 3.17
CA VAL A 26 5.57 6.21 4.08
C VAL A 26 5.90 4.91 3.35
N LEU A 27 5.00 4.42 2.48
CA LEU A 27 5.25 3.22 1.69
C LEU A 27 6.50 3.35 0.80
N VAL A 28 6.68 4.51 0.14
CA VAL A 28 7.86 4.76 -0.71
C VAL A 28 9.14 4.76 0.12
N ILE A 29 9.14 5.39 1.30
CA ILE A 29 10.30 5.38 2.20
C ILE A 29 10.64 3.95 2.65
N VAL A 30 9.63 3.18 3.07
CA VAL A 30 9.83 1.78 3.48
C VAL A 30 10.35 0.94 2.32
N LEU A 31 9.81 1.13 1.12
CA LEU A 31 10.27 0.44 -0.09
C LEU A 31 11.75 0.74 -0.38
N LEU A 32 12.14 2.01 -0.34
CA LEU A 32 13.53 2.42 -0.56
C LEU A 32 14.46 1.81 0.49
N PHE A 33 14.07 1.85 1.75
CA PHE A 33 14.84 1.27 2.85
C PHE A 33 15.03 -0.25 2.67
N VAL A 34 13.93 -0.97 2.47
CA VAL A 34 13.93 -2.43 2.27
C VAL A 34 14.77 -2.82 1.05
N SER A 35 14.61 -2.11 -0.06
CA SER A 35 15.35 -2.37 -1.30
C SER A 35 16.85 -2.14 -1.13
N THR A 36 17.21 -1.09 -0.40
CA THR A 36 18.61 -0.80 -0.07
C THR A 36 19.22 -1.91 0.78
N VAL A 37 18.52 -2.35 1.83
CA VAL A 37 18.98 -3.46 2.68
C VAL A 37 19.15 -4.74 1.86
N MET A 38 18.17 -5.10 1.04
CA MET A 38 18.24 -6.31 0.21
C MET A 38 19.33 -6.23 -0.86
N TYR A 39 19.57 -5.06 -1.44
CA TYR A 39 20.69 -4.85 -2.34
C TYR A 39 22.01 -5.23 -1.65
N PHE A 40 22.30 -4.69 -0.48
CA PHE A 40 23.55 -5.00 0.21
C PHE A 40 23.67 -6.45 0.68
N VAL A 41 22.55 -7.09 0.99
CA VAL A 41 22.55 -8.50 1.46
C VAL A 41 22.72 -9.49 0.31
N GLU A 42 22.13 -9.22 -0.86
CA GLU A 42 22.03 -10.18 -1.95
C GLU A 42 22.97 -9.88 -3.14
N HIS A 43 23.46 -8.65 -3.28
CA HIS A 43 24.26 -8.22 -4.45
C HIS A 43 25.49 -9.11 -4.69
N GLU A 44 26.22 -9.48 -3.65
CA GLU A 44 27.42 -10.35 -3.79
C GLU A 44 27.06 -11.76 -4.25
N ALA A 45 25.93 -12.31 -3.78
CA ALA A 45 25.49 -13.66 -4.11
C ALA A 45 24.81 -13.73 -5.49
N GLN A 46 24.12 -12.68 -5.90
CA GLN A 46 23.40 -12.62 -7.18
C GLN A 46 23.46 -11.20 -7.81
N PRO A 47 24.64 -10.83 -8.34
CA PRO A 47 24.89 -9.48 -8.84
C PRO A 47 24.05 -9.09 -10.07
N LYS A 48 23.44 -10.06 -10.75
CA LYS A 48 22.53 -9.79 -11.88
C LYS A 48 21.10 -9.48 -11.43
N ALA A 49 20.60 -10.17 -10.42
CA ALA A 49 19.22 -10.01 -9.93
C ALA A 49 19.10 -8.78 -9.01
N PHE A 50 20.12 -8.52 -8.22
CA PHE A 50 20.23 -7.33 -7.37
C PHE A 50 21.40 -6.44 -7.85
N ALA A 51 21.38 -6.07 -9.14
CA ALA A 51 22.46 -5.29 -9.76
C ALA A 51 22.53 -3.85 -9.24
N SER A 52 21.40 -3.30 -8.87
CA SER A 52 21.26 -1.93 -8.36
C SER A 52 20.12 -1.83 -7.36
N ILE A 53 20.05 -0.69 -6.64
CA ILE A 53 18.92 -0.41 -5.74
C ILE A 53 17.58 -0.39 -6.50
N PRO A 54 17.45 0.22 -7.71
CA PRO A 54 16.24 0.12 -8.51
C PRO A 54 15.84 -1.33 -8.87
N ASP A 55 16.81 -2.21 -9.16
CA ASP A 55 16.50 -3.63 -9.40
C ASP A 55 15.99 -4.32 -8.14
N ALA A 56 16.58 -4.01 -6.99
CA ALA A 56 16.10 -4.47 -5.69
C ALA A 56 14.70 -3.91 -5.36
N MET A 57 14.38 -2.69 -5.84
CA MET A 57 13.02 -2.11 -5.68
C MET A 57 11.97 -2.90 -6.45
N TRP A 58 12.30 -3.48 -7.61
CA TRP A 58 11.38 -4.38 -8.31
C TRP A 58 10.95 -5.53 -7.40
N TRP A 59 11.93 -6.24 -6.80
CA TRP A 59 11.64 -7.28 -5.82
C TRP A 59 10.79 -6.74 -4.66
N GLY A 60 11.14 -5.58 -4.13
CA GLY A 60 10.43 -4.92 -3.03
C GLY A 60 8.95 -4.65 -3.36
N VAL A 61 8.67 -4.05 -4.52
CA VAL A 61 7.30 -3.75 -4.98
C VAL A 61 6.49 -5.03 -5.14
N VAL A 62 7.05 -6.03 -5.82
CA VAL A 62 6.38 -7.31 -6.09
C VAL A 62 6.10 -8.08 -4.80
N THR A 63 7.01 -8.01 -3.84
CA THR A 63 6.90 -8.68 -2.53
C THR A 63 5.92 -7.95 -1.62
N MET A 64 6.10 -6.63 -1.44
CA MET A 64 5.22 -5.82 -0.60
C MET A 64 3.80 -5.73 -1.15
N GLY A 65 3.66 -5.73 -2.49
CA GLY A 65 2.37 -5.78 -3.19
C GLY A 65 1.71 -7.17 -3.15
N THR A 66 2.32 -8.16 -2.52
CA THR A 66 1.84 -9.56 -2.43
C THR A 66 1.62 -10.24 -3.78
N VAL A 67 2.29 -9.76 -4.85
CA VAL A 67 2.20 -10.34 -6.20
C VAL A 67 3.07 -11.59 -6.30
N GLY A 68 4.35 -11.51 -5.89
CA GLY A 68 5.26 -12.64 -5.76
C GLY A 68 5.52 -13.41 -7.05
N TYR A 69 5.94 -12.73 -8.13
CA TYR A 69 6.25 -13.41 -9.40
C TYR A 69 7.34 -14.51 -9.27
N GLY A 70 8.26 -14.38 -8.30
CA GLY A 70 9.32 -15.36 -8.11
C GLY A 70 10.47 -15.26 -9.12
N ASP A 71 10.48 -14.23 -9.94
CA ASP A 71 11.54 -13.91 -10.91
C ASP A 71 12.84 -13.44 -10.21
N VAL A 72 12.70 -12.68 -9.15
CA VAL A 72 13.77 -12.24 -8.26
C VAL A 72 13.43 -12.63 -6.83
N VAL A 73 14.29 -13.42 -6.19
CA VAL A 73 14.09 -13.87 -4.80
C VAL A 73 15.43 -13.91 -4.06
N PRO A 74 15.45 -13.65 -2.75
CA PRO A 74 16.67 -13.77 -1.96
C PRO A 74 17.11 -15.23 -1.87
N ILE A 75 18.41 -15.48 -2.10
CA ILE A 75 18.99 -16.83 -2.04
C ILE A 75 19.84 -17.04 -0.78
N THR A 76 20.41 -15.98 -0.22
CA THR A 76 21.22 -16.07 1.01
C THR A 76 20.34 -16.36 2.22
N ALA A 77 20.93 -16.98 3.25
CA ALA A 77 20.22 -17.24 4.52
C ALA A 77 19.76 -15.93 5.19
N LEU A 78 20.63 -14.91 5.17
CA LEU A 78 20.32 -13.58 5.71
C LEU A 78 19.22 -12.89 4.89
N GLY A 79 19.31 -12.94 3.55
CA GLY A 79 18.30 -12.36 2.68
C GLY A 79 16.93 -13.01 2.83
N LYS A 80 16.87 -14.33 3.01
CA LYS A 80 15.61 -15.04 3.31
C LYS A 80 15.03 -14.63 4.66
N PHE A 81 15.85 -14.46 5.69
CA PHE A 81 15.41 -13.99 6.99
C PHE A 81 14.87 -12.56 6.92
N VAL A 82 15.65 -11.64 6.32
CA VAL A 82 15.23 -10.25 6.11
C VAL A 82 13.96 -10.19 5.27
N GLY A 83 13.90 -10.95 4.19
CA GLY A 83 12.72 -11.05 3.32
C GLY A 83 11.47 -11.51 4.08
N GLY A 84 11.60 -12.49 4.98
CA GLY A 84 10.51 -12.96 5.84
C GLY A 84 10.00 -11.85 6.77
N VAL A 85 10.89 -11.10 7.41
CA VAL A 85 10.52 -9.95 8.24
C VAL A 85 9.83 -8.87 7.40
N VAL A 86 10.35 -8.58 6.22
CA VAL A 86 9.77 -7.60 5.28
C VAL A 86 8.35 -8.00 4.90
N ILE A 87 8.09 -9.26 4.59
CA ILE A 87 6.74 -9.73 4.22
C ILE A 87 5.74 -9.49 5.36
N ILE A 88 6.11 -9.80 6.60
CA ILE A 88 5.26 -9.58 7.77
C ILE A 88 4.93 -8.09 7.96
N LEU A 89 5.95 -7.24 7.85
CA LEU A 89 5.78 -5.79 7.97
C LEU A 89 4.99 -5.19 6.80
N ALA A 90 5.20 -5.70 5.58
CA ALA A 90 4.53 -5.22 4.38
C ALA A 90 3.01 -5.34 4.47
N ILE A 91 2.48 -6.39 5.08
CA ILE A 91 1.04 -6.57 5.31
C ILE A 91 0.47 -5.39 6.10
N GLY A 92 1.16 -4.97 7.17
CA GLY A 92 0.76 -3.82 7.99
C GLY A 92 0.83 -2.49 7.24
N PHE A 93 1.92 -2.25 6.51
CA PHE A 93 2.11 -1.00 5.77
C PHE A 93 1.15 -0.86 4.59
N PHE A 94 0.85 -1.94 3.87
CA PHE A 94 -0.11 -1.92 2.77
C PHE A 94 -1.55 -1.71 3.24
N ALA A 95 -1.86 -2.12 4.47
CA ALA A 95 -3.18 -1.89 5.07
C ALA A 95 -3.48 -0.39 5.29
N LEU A 96 -2.46 0.48 5.41
CA LEU A 96 -2.65 1.90 5.68
C LEU A 96 -3.45 2.63 4.57
N PRO A 97 -3.01 2.66 3.29
CA PRO A 97 -3.78 3.35 2.25
C PRO A 97 -5.14 2.69 1.98
N VAL A 98 -5.22 1.36 2.09
CA VAL A 98 -6.49 0.63 1.94
C VAL A 98 -7.45 1.02 3.06
N GLY A 99 -6.99 1.09 4.32
CA GLY A 99 -7.78 1.50 5.47
C GLY A 99 -8.29 2.94 5.36
N VAL A 100 -7.47 3.86 4.83
CA VAL A 100 -7.87 5.26 4.58
C VAL A 100 -9.01 5.33 3.57
N ILE A 101 -8.90 4.58 2.45
CA ILE A 101 -9.96 4.52 1.43
C ILE A 101 -11.23 3.93 2.04
N PHE A 102 -11.12 2.81 2.75
CA PHE A 102 -12.26 2.14 3.37
C PHE A 102 -12.97 3.03 4.41
N SER A 103 -12.21 3.75 5.26
CA SER A 103 -12.80 4.69 6.23
C SER A 103 -13.58 5.80 5.54
N GLY A 104 -13.09 6.31 4.39
CA GLY A 104 -13.79 7.31 3.60
C GLY A 104 -15.13 6.81 3.05
N PHE A 105 -15.20 5.56 2.61
CA PHE A 105 -16.47 4.94 2.19
C PHE A 105 -17.45 4.76 3.34
N LEU A 106 -16.96 4.33 4.51
CA LEU A 106 -17.82 4.20 5.70
C LEU A 106 -18.42 5.55 6.13
N GLU A 107 -17.61 6.61 6.14
CA GLU A 107 -18.11 7.97 6.44
C GLU A 107 -19.20 8.43 5.47
N GLN A 108 -19.02 8.16 4.18
CA GLN A 108 -20.02 8.48 3.16
C GLN A 108 -21.31 7.66 3.34
N ALA A 109 -21.19 6.38 3.64
CA ALA A 109 -22.34 5.52 3.90
C ALA A 109 -23.13 5.98 5.14
N GLN A 110 -22.44 6.38 6.21
CA GLN A 110 -23.06 6.90 7.42
C GLN A 110 -23.74 8.26 7.19
N LYS A 111 -23.12 9.17 6.42
CA LYS A 111 -23.74 10.45 6.05
C LYS A 111 -25.05 10.25 5.29
N LYS A 112 -25.13 9.24 4.42
CA LYS A 112 -26.34 8.90 3.66
C LYS A 112 -27.45 8.35 4.57
N LYS A 113 -27.13 7.64 5.64
CA LYS A 113 -28.09 7.10 6.61
C LYS A 113 -28.67 8.16 7.56
N ARG A 114 -27.97 9.29 7.77
CA ARG A 114 -28.39 10.37 8.66
C ARG A 114 -29.39 11.37 8.02
N VAL A 115 -29.87 11.09 6.83
CA VAL A 115 -30.87 11.92 6.15
C VAL A 115 -32.22 11.21 6.25
N CYS A 116 -33.22 11.90 6.80
CA CYS A 116 -34.58 11.38 6.88
C CYS A 116 -35.14 11.15 5.46
N PRO A 117 -35.60 9.92 5.10
CA PRO A 117 -36.14 9.65 3.76
C PRO A 117 -37.46 10.38 3.48
N ARG A 118 -38.12 10.93 4.52
CA ARG A 118 -39.45 11.55 4.40
C ARG A 118 -39.41 13.07 4.37
N CYS A 119 -38.44 13.74 5.00
CA CYS A 119 -38.35 15.20 5.08
C CYS A 119 -37.01 15.80 4.66
N GLY A 120 -35.99 14.97 4.33
CA GLY A 120 -34.67 15.42 3.88
C GLY A 120 -33.81 16.12 4.97
N LYS A 121 -34.28 16.21 6.22
CA LYS A 121 -33.50 16.79 7.33
C LYS A 121 -32.42 15.82 7.80
N ARG A 122 -31.22 16.38 8.08
CA ARG A 122 -30.15 15.63 8.73
C ARG A 122 -30.42 15.54 10.22
N PHE A 123 -30.23 14.36 10.81
CA PHE A 123 -30.16 14.19 12.26
C PHE A 123 -28.72 14.49 12.68
N GLU A 124 -28.56 15.34 13.69
CA GLU A 124 -27.26 15.57 14.35
C GLU A 124 -26.89 14.41 15.27
#